data_64db2b9d1e7085efa2e85478fc72d29a
#
_entry.id   64db2b9d1e7085efa2e85478fc72d29a
#
_cell.length_a   1.000
_cell.length_b   1.000
_cell.length_c   1.000
_cell.angle_alpha   90.00
_cell.angle_beta   90.00
_cell.angle_gamma   90.00
#
_symmetry.space_group_name_H-M   'P 1'
#
loop_
_entity.id
_entity.type
_entity.pdbx_description
1 polymer ?
#
loop_
_entity_poly.entity_id
_entity_poly.type
_entity_poly.pdbx_seq_one_letter_code
_entity_poly.pdbx_strand_id
1 'polypeptide(L)'
;MSSHARPRSLRALGVLAALSLTVVGLTGCVSRGSDTTSTEAPELVSNDQLATVTLDVGDQKGGTEALLRASGELDSAPYDVAFSTFTSGPPQVEAATAGQIDFAVTGNTPPVFGVAANARIKVVSAYTNDASGDQILVPPDSTLGSFADLRGKKIAVGKGSSAHGHVLLQLQKAGLTTDDVQLVFLQPADALTAFTSGEVDAWAIWDPFTAIAQVQNGSKTLTTAERVANGYGFGVASQQALDDPAKNTALQDFVVRLAKASAWADAHPAEWAAAYSTAVGIDPAAGELAQGRSQRPAIALDDSVIESEQALFDVFVESGSIPGGNTFEDFVDTRYNDAIAAATASTN
;
A
#
# COMPACT_ATOMS: atom_id res chain seq x y z
N MET A 1 0.85 -69.56 -19.45
CA MET A 1 0.80 -70.59 -18.45
C MET A 1 0.10 -69.97 -17.25
N SER A 2 -1.16 -70.26 -17.14
CA SER A 2 -1.80 -71.17 -16.15
C SER A 2 -1.68 -70.59 -14.74
N SER A 3 -2.67 -70.44 -13.91
CA SER A 3 -4.04 -70.98 -13.83
C SER A 3 -4.68 -70.45 -12.55
N HIS A 4 -5.94 -70.04 -12.62
CA HIS A 4 -7.08 -70.38 -11.77
C HIS A 4 -6.85 -70.55 -10.24
N ALA A 5 -7.67 -69.99 -9.33
CA ALA A 5 -9.04 -70.41 -9.10
C ALA A 5 -9.75 -69.60 -7.97
N ARG A 6 -11.02 -69.27 -8.14
CA ARG A 6 -12.05 -69.19 -7.08
C ARG A 6 -12.50 -70.60 -6.69
N PRO A 7 -13.19 -70.93 -5.62
CA PRO A 7 -14.46 -70.30 -5.18
C PRO A 7 -14.88 -70.48 -3.66
N ARG A 8 -16.13 -70.07 -3.43
CA ARG A 8 -17.23 -70.58 -2.57
C ARG A 8 -17.43 -70.00 -1.16
N SER A 9 -18.40 -69.13 -1.08
CA SER A 9 -19.72 -69.22 -0.42
C SER A 9 -19.89 -70.19 0.79
N LEU A 10 -20.33 -69.63 1.93
CA LEU A 10 -21.29 -70.31 2.83
C LEU A 10 -22.23 -69.29 3.48
N ARG A 11 -23.53 -69.56 3.31
CA ARG A 11 -24.66 -68.92 3.97
C ARG A 11 -24.81 -69.52 5.37
N ALA A 12 -25.14 -68.71 6.38
CA ALA A 12 -25.87 -69.23 7.55
C ALA A 12 -26.89 -68.17 8.02
N LEU A 13 -28.10 -68.61 8.09
CA LEU A 13 -29.28 -67.96 8.67
C LEU A 13 -29.16 -67.90 10.20
N GLY A 14 -29.79 -66.90 10.80
CA GLY A 14 -30.39 -67.14 12.10
C GLY A 14 -30.57 -65.95 13.00
N VAL A 15 -31.82 -65.60 13.22
CA VAL A 15 -32.50 -65.18 14.45
C VAL A 15 -32.70 -63.67 14.64
N LEU A 16 -33.98 -63.28 14.46
CA LEU A 16 -34.62 -62.08 15.01
C LEU A 16 -34.59 -62.05 16.53
N ALA A 17 -34.21 -60.91 17.09
CA ALA A 17 -34.65 -60.47 18.41
C ALA A 17 -35.06 -58.98 18.30
N ALA A 18 -36.35 -58.74 18.41
CA ALA A 18 -36.92 -57.41 18.47
C ALA A 18 -36.62 -56.80 19.86
N LEU A 19 -35.93 -55.72 19.89
CA LEU A 19 -35.84 -54.85 21.06
C LEU A 19 -36.24 -53.43 20.66
N SER A 20 -37.43 -53.04 21.15
CA SER A 20 -38.02 -51.71 20.99
C SER A 20 -37.19 -50.74 21.80
N LEU A 21 -36.40 -49.87 21.15
CA LEU A 21 -35.80 -48.69 21.78
C LEU A 21 -36.53 -47.43 21.27
N THR A 22 -37.17 -46.78 22.19
CA THR A 22 -37.74 -45.42 22.06
C THR A 22 -36.65 -44.43 21.62
N VAL A 23 -36.74 -44.00 20.40
CA VAL A 23 -35.91 -42.88 19.87
C VAL A 23 -36.52 -41.57 20.38
N VAL A 24 -35.90 -40.98 21.42
CA VAL A 24 -36.09 -39.57 21.74
C VAL A 24 -35.40 -38.77 20.67
N GLY A 25 -36.20 -38.15 19.82
CA GLY A 25 -35.70 -37.25 18.75
C GLY A 25 -35.09 -36.00 19.37
N LEU A 26 -33.77 -35.95 19.46
CA LEU A 26 -33.03 -34.68 19.47
C LEU A 26 -32.88 -34.23 18.02
N THR A 27 -33.80 -33.36 17.58
CA THR A 27 -33.59 -32.51 16.42
C THR A 27 -32.51 -31.49 16.76
N GLY A 28 -31.25 -31.92 16.64
CA GLY A 28 -30.13 -30.99 16.54
C GLY A 28 -30.24 -30.29 15.23
N CYS A 29 -30.73 -29.07 15.20
CA CYS A 29 -30.51 -28.14 14.12
C CYS A 29 -28.97 -27.96 14.00
N VAL A 30 -28.36 -28.64 13.07
CA VAL A 30 -27.06 -28.25 12.54
C VAL A 30 -27.35 -26.97 11.74
N SER A 31 -27.33 -25.84 12.43
CA SER A 31 -27.09 -24.56 11.79
C SER A 31 -25.71 -24.68 11.14
N ARG A 32 -25.68 -24.83 9.82
CA ARG A 32 -24.52 -24.40 9.07
C ARG A 32 -24.35 -22.92 9.43
N GLY A 33 -23.47 -22.65 10.39
CA GLY A 33 -22.93 -21.33 10.56
C GLY A 33 -22.31 -20.97 9.21
N SER A 34 -22.95 -20.07 8.50
CA SER A 34 -22.21 -19.18 7.64
C SER A 34 -21.20 -18.53 8.57
N ASP A 35 -19.93 -18.83 8.40
CA ASP A 35 -18.85 -18.01 8.93
C ASP A 35 -18.95 -16.66 8.21
N THR A 36 -19.91 -15.84 8.63
CA THR A 36 -19.78 -14.41 8.56
C THR A 36 -18.70 -14.08 9.56
N THR A 37 -17.46 -13.98 9.11
CA THR A 37 -16.43 -13.28 9.86
C THR A 37 -17.02 -11.92 10.22
N SER A 38 -17.38 -11.76 11.49
CA SER A 38 -17.77 -10.48 12.05
C SER A 38 -16.60 -9.53 11.80
N THR A 39 -16.81 -8.51 10.99
CA THR A 39 -15.87 -7.41 10.75
C THR A 39 -15.88 -6.40 11.89
N GLU A 40 -16.35 -6.79 13.07
CA GLU A 40 -16.31 -5.94 14.24
C GLU A 40 -14.89 -5.84 14.74
N ALA A 41 -14.38 -4.60 14.83
CA ALA A 41 -13.04 -4.33 15.32
C ALA A 41 -12.91 -4.86 16.75
N PRO A 42 -11.75 -5.48 17.12
CA PRO A 42 -11.53 -5.93 18.48
C PRO A 42 -11.63 -4.79 19.48
N GLU A 43 -12.03 -5.08 20.72
CA GLU A 43 -12.07 -4.09 21.80
C GLU A 43 -10.68 -3.51 22.05
N LEU A 44 -10.63 -2.19 22.32
CA LEU A 44 -9.40 -1.49 22.62
C LEU A 44 -8.85 -1.91 23.99
N VAL A 45 -7.53 -2.05 24.08
CA VAL A 45 -6.84 -2.43 25.32
C VAL A 45 -6.37 -1.19 26.10
N SER A 46 -5.99 -1.39 27.37
CA SER A 46 -5.47 -0.32 28.24
C SER A 46 -4.02 0.06 27.90
N ASN A 47 -3.58 1.25 28.32
CA ASN A 47 -2.18 1.68 28.15
C ASN A 47 -1.16 0.75 28.82
N ASP A 48 -1.50 0.11 29.94
CA ASP A 48 -0.61 -0.86 30.58
C ASP A 48 -0.37 -2.10 29.69
N GLN A 49 -1.37 -2.50 28.92
CA GLN A 49 -1.24 -3.59 27.94
C GLN A 49 -0.45 -3.16 26.72
N LEU A 50 -0.57 -1.87 26.30
CA LEU A 50 0.21 -1.30 25.20
C LEU A 50 1.71 -1.23 25.52
N ALA A 51 2.11 -1.07 26.76
CA ALA A 51 3.52 -0.97 27.16
C ALA A 51 4.37 -2.21 26.79
N THR A 52 3.76 -3.30 26.42
CA THR A 52 4.44 -4.53 25.95
C THR A 52 4.34 -4.76 24.44
N VAL A 53 3.69 -3.84 23.70
CA VAL A 53 3.50 -3.93 22.26
C VAL A 53 4.66 -3.28 21.52
N THR A 54 5.13 -3.94 20.49
CA THR A 54 5.98 -3.33 19.46
C THR A 54 5.21 -3.35 18.14
N LEU A 55 5.04 -2.19 17.52
CA LEU A 55 4.55 -2.09 16.15
C LEU A 55 5.73 -2.18 15.17
N ASP A 56 5.67 -3.13 14.26
CA ASP A 56 6.62 -3.26 13.16
C ASP A 56 6.12 -2.44 11.96
N VAL A 57 6.81 -1.34 11.66
CA VAL A 57 6.38 -0.36 10.65
C VAL A 57 7.32 -0.35 9.46
N GLY A 58 6.76 -0.53 8.26
CA GLY A 58 7.48 -0.36 7.02
C GLY A 58 7.65 1.13 6.67
N ASP A 59 8.86 1.51 6.30
CA ASP A 59 9.22 2.89 5.95
C ASP A 59 9.92 2.98 4.59
N GLN A 60 9.59 3.97 3.79
CA GLN A 60 10.24 4.23 2.51
C GLN A 60 11.21 5.40 2.65
N LYS A 61 12.51 5.10 2.56
CA LYS A 61 13.60 6.08 2.60
C LYS A 61 13.43 7.11 3.74
N GLY A 62 13.06 6.62 4.92
CA GLY A 62 12.96 7.42 6.14
C GLY A 62 11.78 8.41 6.18
N GLY A 63 10.77 8.27 5.33
CA GLY A 63 9.68 9.24 5.26
C GLY A 63 8.79 9.24 6.49
N THR A 64 8.28 8.09 6.90
CA THR A 64 7.36 7.95 8.04
C THR A 64 8.10 8.09 9.38
N GLU A 65 9.24 7.40 9.53
CA GLU A 65 10.06 7.48 10.74
C GLU A 65 10.57 8.89 10.98
N ALA A 66 11.16 9.52 9.96
CA ALA A 66 11.70 10.87 10.07
C ALA A 66 10.62 11.89 10.45
N LEU A 67 9.43 11.78 9.86
CA LEU A 67 8.30 12.66 10.14
C LEU A 67 7.83 12.56 11.58
N LEU A 68 7.59 11.33 12.07
CA LEU A 68 7.13 11.09 13.44
C LEU A 68 8.16 11.50 14.48
N ARG A 69 9.46 11.33 14.21
CA ARG A 69 10.54 11.77 15.10
C ARG A 69 10.70 13.28 15.08
N ALA A 70 10.66 13.93 13.92
CA ALA A 70 10.81 15.39 13.81
C ALA A 70 9.65 16.15 14.45
N SER A 71 8.43 15.64 14.34
CA SER A 71 7.25 16.23 14.99
C SER A 71 7.13 15.94 16.48
N GLY A 72 7.95 15.02 17.05
CA GLY A 72 7.86 14.60 18.45
C GLY A 72 6.67 13.67 18.76
N GLU A 73 5.91 13.25 17.76
CA GLU A 73 4.70 12.46 17.97
C GLU A 73 4.96 11.05 18.54
N LEU A 74 6.20 10.54 18.45
CA LEU A 74 6.57 9.26 19.08
C LEU A 74 6.96 9.37 20.54
N ASP A 75 7.31 10.56 21.06
CA ASP A 75 7.90 10.73 22.39
C ASP A 75 6.99 10.26 23.53
N SER A 76 5.68 10.28 23.31
CA SER A 76 4.67 9.90 24.29
C SER A 76 3.88 8.64 23.89
N ALA A 77 4.35 7.88 22.90
CA ALA A 77 3.67 6.65 22.50
C ALA A 77 3.74 5.61 23.64
N PRO A 78 2.61 4.97 24.00
CA PRO A 78 2.59 3.99 25.09
C PRO A 78 3.07 2.60 24.67
N TYR A 79 3.63 2.45 23.48
CA TYR A 79 4.15 1.23 22.86
C TYR A 79 5.47 1.54 22.13
N ASP A 80 6.24 0.52 21.82
CA ASP A 80 7.44 0.63 21.00
C ASP A 80 7.12 0.59 19.51
N VAL A 81 7.94 1.26 18.69
CA VAL A 81 7.85 1.21 17.22
C VAL A 81 9.20 0.79 16.64
N ALA A 82 9.21 -0.28 15.87
CA ALA A 82 10.36 -0.75 15.12
C ALA A 82 10.17 -0.44 13.62
N PHE A 83 11.10 0.31 13.04
CA PHE A 83 11.05 0.67 11.62
C PHE A 83 11.94 -0.23 10.77
N SER A 84 11.41 -0.65 9.62
CA SER A 84 12.14 -1.39 8.59
C SER A 84 12.08 -0.63 7.28
N THR A 85 13.25 -0.36 6.67
CA THR A 85 13.34 0.43 5.43
C THR A 85 13.10 -0.45 4.20
N PHE A 86 12.25 0.03 3.30
CA PHE A 86 11.92 -0.57 2.03
C PHE A 86 12.28 0.37 0.86
N THR A 87 12.55 -0.21 -0.30
CA THR A 87 12.91 0.54 -1.52
C THR A 87 11.71 1.23 -2.17
N SER A 88 10.50 0.68 -1.98
CA SER A 88 9.25 1.14 -2.61
C SER A 88 8.02 0.53 -1.89
N GLY A 89 6.81 0.95 -2.30
CA GLY A 89 5.55 0.48 -1.70
C GLY A 89 5.23 -1.00 -1.91
N PRO A 90 5.42 -1.59 -3.11
CA PRO A 90 5.07 -2.99 -3.33
C PRO A 90 5.74 -3.98 -2.35
N PRO A 91 7.05 -3.92 -2.07
CA PRO A 91 7.65 -4.76 -1.03
C PRO A 91 7.08 -4.56 0.38
N GLN A 92 6.57 -3.36 0.72
CA GLN A 92 5.89 -3.13 2.00
C GLN A 92 4.55 -3.88 2.07
N VAL A 93 3.77 -3.87 0.99
CA VAL A 93 2.50 -4.62 0.89
C VAL A 93 2.77 -6.14 0.99
N GLU A 94 3.83 -6.63 0.36
CA GLU A 94 4.25 -8.03 0.47
C GLU A 94 4.64 -8.39 1.92
N ALA A 95 5.41 -7.54 2.59
CA ALA A 95 5.84 -7.75 3.97
C ALA A 95 4.65 -7.70 4.95
N ALA A 96 3.70 -6.76 4.76
CA ALA A 96 2.46 -6.70 5.55
C ALA A 96 1.58 -7.95 5.32
N THR A 97 1.47 -8.42 4.08
CA THR A 97 0.74 -9.66 3.73
C THR A 97 1.34 -10.88 4.44
N ALA A 98 2.65 -10.91 4.57
CA ALA A 98 3.38 -11.98 5.24
C ALA A 98 3.39 -11.83 6.77
N GLY A 99 2.84 -10.74 7.34
CA GLY A 99 2.86 -10.45 8.78
C GLY A 99 4.26 -10.10 9.31
N GLN A 100 5.17 -9.65 8.44
CA GLN A 100 6.52 -9.20 8.80
C GLN A 100 6.54 -7.75 9.28
N ILE A 101 5.54 -6.96 8.87
CA ILE A 101 5.25 -5.63 9.37
C ILE A 101 3.77 -5.52 9.67
N ASP A 102 3.43 -4.65 10.60
CA ASP A 102 2.05 -4.39 11.02
C ASP A 102 1.40 -3.29 10.19
N PHE A 103 2.20 -2.30 9.78
CA PHE A 103 1.71 -1.11 9.08
C PHE A 103 2.78 -0.55 8.12
N ALA A 104 2.33 0.12 7.07
CA ALA A 104 3.17 0.93 6.19
C ALA A 104 2.36 2.05 5.52
N VAL A 105 3.03 3.15 5.17
CA VAL A 105 2.48 4.16 4.27
C VAL A 105 2.98 3.90 2.86
N THR A 106 2.07 3.86 1.91
CA THR A 106 2.37 3.65 0.48
C THR A 106 1.70 4.73 -0.37
N GLY A 107 2.09 4.86 -1.64
CA GLY A 107 1.29 5.59 -2.63
C GLY A 107 0.00 4.83 -2.98
N ASN A 108 -0.74 5.34 -3.94
CA ASN A 108 -2.03 4.79 -4.38
C ASN A 108 -1.91 3.38 -5.00
N THR A 109 -0.92 3.12 -5.81
CA THR A 109 -0.84 1.91 -6.64
C THR A 109 -0.43 0.61 -5.90
N PRO A 110 0.46 0.60 -4.86
CA PRO A 110 0.80 -0.64 -4.17
C PRO A 110 -0.39 -1.39 -3.57
N PRO A 111 -1.40 -0.74 -2.94
CA PRO A 111 -2.62 -1.42 -2.50
C PRO A 111 -3.41 -2.05 -3.64
N VAL A 112 -3.47 -1.42 -4.83
CA VAL A 112 -4.12 -1.98 -6.03
C VAL A 112 -3.53 -3.34 -6.40
N PHE A 113 -2.21 -3.48 -6.36
CA PHE A 113 -1.55 -4.76 -6.59
C PHE A 113 -1.82 -5.76 -5.46
N GLY A 114 -1.93 -5.28 -4.22
CA GLY A 114 -2.35 -6.09 -3.07
C GLY A 114 -3.76 -6.67 -3.26
N VAL A 115 -4.72 -5.83 -3.69
CA VAL A 115 -6.10 -6.24 -4.01
C VAL A 115 -6.10 -7.32 -5.10
N ALA A 116 -5.38 -7.10 -6.19
CA ALA A 116 -5.29 -8.04 -7.30
C ALA A 116 -4.67 -9.40 -6.88
N ALA A 117 -3.76 -9.38 -5.90
CA ALA A 117 -3.11 -10.57 -5.36
C ALA A 117 -3.87 -11.23 -4.19
N ASN A 118 -5.03 -10.71 -3.79
CA ASN A 118 -5.76 -11.18 -2.59
C ASN A 118 -4.89 -11.10 -1.31
N ALA A 119 -4.14 -10.01 -1.17
CA ALA A 119 -3.23 -9.81 -0.06
C ALA A 119 -3.97 -9.74 1.29
N ARG A 120 -3.35 -10.24 2.35
CA ARG A 120 -3.91 -10.21 3.72
C ARG A 120 -3.64 -8.88 4.39
N ILE A 121 -4.18 -7.82 3.82
CA ILE A 121 -4.04 -6.43 4.26
C ILE A 121 -5.39 -5.72 4.24
N LYS A 122 -5.45 -4.58 4.93
CA LYS A 122 -6.51 -3.59 4.78
C LYS A 122 -5.89 -2.20 4.62
N VAL A 123 -6.54 -1.36 3.81
CA VAL A 123 -6.30 0.08 3.75
C VAL A 123 -7.08 0.71 4.89
N VAL A 124 -6.39 1.39 5.81
CA VAL A 124 -6.96 1.86 7.08
C VAL A 124 -6.88 3.37 7.29
N SER A 125 -6.13 4.07 6.44
CA SER A 125 -6.06 5.54 6.45
C SER A 125 -5.72 6.06 5.06
N ALA A 126 -6.10 7.31 4.78
CA ALA A 126 -5.84 7.98 3.52
C ALA A 126 -5.23 9.37 3.73
N TYR A 127 -4.38 9.76 2.80
CA TYR A 127 -3.70 11.05 2.70
C TYR A 127 -3.83 11.56 1.27
N THR A 128 -3.80 12.87 1.07
CA THR A 128 -3.86 13.45 -0.28
C THR A 128 -2.71 14.40 -0.55
N ASN A 129 -2.33 14.52 -1.80
CA ASN A 129 -1.43 15.55 -2.32
C ASN A 129 -1.82 15.89 -3.77
N ASP A 130 -1.11 16.81 -4.40
CA ASP A 130 -1.35 17.19 -5.80
C ASP A 130 -0.64 16.29 -6.83
N ALA A 131 0.04 15.25 -6.37
CA ALA A 131 0.85 14.32 -7.18
C ALA A 131 1.98 14.99 -7.98
N SER A 132 2.36 16.24 -7.69
CA SER A 132 3.40 16.97 -8.44
C SER A 132 4.81 16.38 -8.23
N GLY A 133 5.01 15.61 -7.14
CA GLY A 133 6.24 14.88 -6.86
C GLY A 133 6.44 13.61 -7.70
N ASP A 134 5.37 13.05 -8.26
CA ASP A 134 5.42 11.93 -9.19
C ASP A 134 5.62 12.44 -10.61
N GLN A 135 6.80 12.19 -11.20
CA GLN A 135 7.18 12.75 -12.47
C GLN A 135 7.75 11.71 -13.43
N ILE A 136 7.65 12.01 -14.71
CA ILE A 136 8.41 11.34 -15.75
C ILE A 136 9.54 12.26 -16.16
N LEU A 137 10.77 11.82 -15.88
CA LEU A 137 12.00 12.57 -16.11
C LEU A 137 12.65 12.15 -17.42
N VAL A 138 13.34 13.10 -18.03
CA VAL A 138 14.21 12.91 -19.20
C VAL A 138 15.58 13.52 -18.94
N PRO A 139 16.66 13.06 -19.63
CA PRO A 139 18.00 13.64 -19.51
C PRO A 139 18.02 15.14 -19.80
N PRO A 140 19.02 15.89 -19.28
CA PRO A 140 19.12 17.34 -19.46
C PRO A 140 19.23 17.80 -20.91
N ASP A 141 19.79 16.96 -21.78
CA ASP A 141 19.96 17.20 -23.22
C ASP A 141 18.84 16.62 -24.08
N SER A 142 17.83 16.00 -23.47
CA SER A 142 16.69 15.43 -24.18
C SER A 142 15.92 16.49 -24.98
N THR A 143 15.51 16.10 -26.18
CA THR A 143 14.67 16.88 -27.09
C THR A 143 13.19 16.48 -27.02
N LEU A 144 12.83 15.51 -26.18
CA LEU A 144 11.44 15.10 -25.97
C LEU A 144 10.67 16.25 -25.31
N GLY A 145 9.53 16.62 -25.85
CA GLY A 145 8.72 17.76 -25.41
C GLY A 145 7.36 17.38 -24.84
N SER A 146 6.93 16.12 -25.04
CA SER A 146 5.64 15.62 -24.58
C SER A 146 5.70 14.13 -24.26
N PHE A 147 4.70 13.64 -23.53
CA PHE A 147 4.59 12.19 -23.25
C PHE A 147 4.42 11.37 -24.55
N ALA A 148 3.75 11.90 -25.57
CA ALA A 148 3.56 11.23 -26.85
C ALA A 148 4.88 10.92 -27.59
N ASP A 149 5.95 11.71 -27.32
CA ASP A 149 7.27 11.49 -27.91
C ASP A 149 7.98 10.25 -27.34
N LEU A 150 7.42 9.65 -26.27
CA LEU A 150 7.91 8.40 -25.70
C LEU A 150 7.48 7.15 -26.50
N ARG A 151 6.72 7.30 -27.58
CA ARG A 151 6.39 6.17 -28.47
C ARG A 151 7.66 5.45 -28.96
N GLY A 152 7.74 4.15 -28.72
CA GLY A 152 8.90 3.31 -29.04
C GLY A 152 10.10 3.48 -28.09
N LYS A 153 9.99 4.31 -27.06
CA LYS A 153 11.06 4.62 -26.10
C LYS A 153 11.01 3.71 -24.89
N LYS A 154 12.15 3.60 -24.20
CA LYS A 154 12.30 2.86 -22.94
C LYS A 154 12.01 3.77 -21.76
N ILE A 155 11.10 3.36 -20.90
CA ILE A 155 10.73 4.07 -19.67
C ILE A 155 11.08 3.17 -18.48
N ALA A 156 12.06 3.56 -17.65
CA ALA A 156 12.30 2.90 -16.38
C ALA A 156 11.17 3.25 -15.40
N VAL A 157 10.67 2.26 -14.68
CA VAL A 157 9.60 2.44 -13.68
C VAL A 157 9.57 1.29 -12.67
N GLY A 158 9.22 1.57 -11.43
CA GLY A 158 8.96 0.53 -10.41
C GLY A 158 7.63 -0.16 -10.68
N LYS A 159 7.61 -1.48 -10.92
CA LYS A 159 6.36 -2.23 -11.11
C LYS A 159 5.47 -2.11 -9.88
N GLY A 160 4.21 -1.73 -10.06
CA GLY A 160 3.23 -1.59 -8.98
C GLY A 160 3.44 -0.36 -8.08
N SER A 161 4.33 0.57 -8.43
CA SER A 161 4.48 1.86 -7.74
C SER A 161 3.49 2.91 -8.27
N SER A 162 3.33 4.05 -7.56
CA SER A 162 2.55 5.19 -8.03
C SER A 162 3.02 5.70 -9.40
N ALA A 163 4.34 5.69 -9.64
CA ALA A 163 4.91 6.03 -10.94
C ALA A 163 4.45 5.08 -12.07
N HIS A 164 4.20 3.79 -11.77
CA HIS A 164 3.62 2.86 -12.76
C HIS A 164 2.17 3.26 -13.10
N GLY A 165 1.36 3.57 -12.07
CA GLY A 165 0.02 4.13 -12.28
C GLY A 165 0.06 5.41 -13.10
N HIS A 166 0.97 6.34 -12.78
CA HIS A 166 1.16 7.57 -13.54
C HIS A 166 1.47 7.29 -15.02
N VAL A 167 2.36 6.34 -15.33
CA VAL A 167 2.67 5.98 -16.73
C VAL A 167 1.43 5.48 -17.45
N LEU A 168 0.64 4.58 -16.86
CA LEU A 168 -0.57 4.03 -17.49
C LEU A 168 -1.61 5.11 -17.74
N LEU A 169 -1.84 6.00 -16.78
CA LEU A 169 -2.75 7.14 -16.93
C LEU A 169 -2.29 8.11 -18.01
N GLN A 170 -0.98 8.37 -18.15
CA GLN A 170 -0.44 9.19 -19.23
C GLN A 170 -0.57 8.51 -20.60
N LEU A 171 -0.38 7.18 -20.68
CA LEU A 171 -0.63 6.41 -21.91
C LEU A 171 -2.08 6.58 -22.34
N GLN A 172 -3.03 6.35 -21.42
CA GLN A 172 -4.46 6.51 -21.69
C GLN A 172 -4.79 7.94 -22.18
N LYS A 173 -4.28 8.97 -21.48
CA LYS A 173 -4.47 10.38 -21.84
C LYS A 173 -3.91 10.72 -23.22
N ALA A 174 -2.80 10.10 -23.61
CA ALA A 174 -2.15 10.30 -24.91
C ALA A 174 -2.76 9.42 -26.03
N GLY A 175 -3.74 8.56 -25.74
CA GLY A 175 -4.28 7.58 -26.70
C GLY A 175 -3.26 6.52 -27.10
N LEU A 176 -2.35 6.18 -26.19
CA LEU A 176 -1.33 5.16 -26.34
C LEU A 176 -1.67 3.94 -25.44
N THR A 177 -0.99 2.84 -25.73
CA THR A 177 -1.06 1.62 -24.94
C THR A 177 0.32 1.19 -24.44
N THR A 178 0.39 0.17 -23.62
CA THR A 178 1.67 -0.41 -23.16
C THR A 178 2.51 -0.97 -24.31
N ASP A 179 1.89 -1.34 -25.43
CA ASP A 179 2.60 -1.82 -26.64
C ASP A 179 3.30 -0.70 -27.41
N ASP A 180 2.93 0.57 -27.17
CA ASP A 180 3.54 1.73 -27.80
C ASP A 180 4.84 2.18 -27.13
N VAL A 181 5.20 1.65 -25.95
CA VAL A 181 6.40 1.99 -25.19
C VAL A 181 7.10 0.73 -24.67
N GLN A 182 8.33 0.86 -24.18
CA GLN A 182 9.05 -0.23 -23.55
C GLN A 182 9.19 0.05 -22.05
N LEU A 183 8.34 -0.56 -21.22
CA LEU A 183 8.47 -0.45 -19.77
C LEU A 183 9.62 -1.34 -19.28
N VAL A 184 10.60 -0.72 -18.63
CA VAL A 184 11.76 -1.40 -18.02
C VAL A 184 11.53 -1.36 -16.51
N PHE A 185 11.12 -2.48 -15.93
CA PHE A 185 10.81 -2.57 -14.51
C PHE A 185 12.08 -2.69 -13.67
N LEU A 186 12.41 -1.63 -12.95
CA LEU A 186 13.60 -1.49 -12.10
C LEU A 186 13.24 -0.86 -10.76
N GLN A 187 13.97 -1.24 -9.69
CA GLN A 187 13.90 -0.51 -8.42
C GLN A 187 14.59 0.86 -8.55
N PRO A 188 14.26 1.84 -7.69
CA PRO A 188 14.71 3.23 -7.87
C PRO A 188 16.22 3.41 -8.07
N ALA A 189 17.07 2.69 -7.34
CA ALA A 189 18.52 2.82 -7.47
C ALA A 189 19.05 2.30 -8.81
N ASP A 190 18.54 1.14 -9.28
CA ASP A 190 18.90 0.56 -10.56
C ASP A 190 18.34 1.41 -11.71
N ALA A 191 17.12 1.95 -11.54
CA ALA A 191 16.49 2.84 -12.51
C ALA A 191 17.29 4.14 -12.68
N LEU A 192 17.77 4.75 -11.57
CA LEU A 192 18.65 5.92 -11.63
C LEU A 192 19.94 5.62 -12.42
N THR A 193 20.53 4.46 -12.18
CA THR A 193 21.75 4.02 -12.90
C THR A 193 21.48 3.85 -14.38
N ALA A 194 20.42 3.15 -14.77
CA ALA A 194 20.02 2.95 -16.16
C ALA A 194 19.68 4.27 -16.87
N PHE A 195 19.03 5.18 -16.14
CA PHE A 195 18.66 6.50 -16.66
C PHE A 195 19.88 7.39 -16.89
N THR A 196 20.81 7.46 -15.92
CA THR A 196 22.01 8.31 -16.04
C THR A 196 23.04 7.75 -17.03
N SER A 197 23.05 6.43 -17.26
CA SER A 197 23.90 5.81 -18.30
C SER A 197 23.31 5.87 -19.71
N GLY A 198 22.04 6.30 -19.86
CA GLY A 198 21.36 6.36 -21.15
C GLY A 198 20.85 5.01 -21.67
N GLU A 199 20.72 4.01 -20.79
CA GLU A 199 20.13 2.70 -21.13
C GLU A 199 18.61 2.78 -21.31
N VAL A 200 17.98 3.80 -20.70
CA VAL A 200 16.57 4.15 -20.86
C VAL A 200 16.41 5.62 -21.25
N ASP A 201 15.34 5.95 -22.00
CA ASP A 201 15.08 7.28 -22.51
C ASP A 201 14.40 8.19 -21.49
N ALA A 202 13.63 7.60 -20.55
CA ALA A 202 12.89 8.29 -19.51
C ALA A 202 12.83 7.48 -18.23
N TRP A 203 12.57 8.17 -17.11
CA TRP A 203 12.39 7.56 -15.81
C TRP A 203 11.12 8.08 -15.13
N ALA A 204 10.15 7.21 -14.87
CA ALA A 204 8.98 7.50 -14.08
C ALA A 204 9.27 7.19 -12.61
N ILE A 205 9.18 8.22 -11.75
CA ILE A 205 9.63 8.14 -10.36
C ILE A 205 8.91 9.17 -9.49
N TRP A 206 9.03 9.05 -8.18
CA TRP A 206 8.45 9.93 -7.15
C TRP A 206 9.54 10.54 -6.25
N ASP A 207 9.16 11.58 -5.48
CA ASP A 207 10.06 12.20 -4.51
C ASP A 207 10.44 11.23 -3.35
N PRO A 208 11.69 11.28 -2.84
CA PRO A 208 12.70 12.28 -3.15
C PRO A 208 13.56 11.99 -4.39
N PHE A 209 13.37 10.87 -5.06
CA PHE A 209 14.20 10.49 -6.22
C PHE A 209 14.06 11.48 -7.37
N THR A 210 12.84 12.02 -7.59
CA THR A 210 12.60 13.09 -8.56
C THR A 210 13.49 14.31 -8.28
N ALA A 211 13.45 14.83 -7.06
CA ALA A 211 14.25 15.97 -6.64
C ALA A 211 15.76 15.68 -6.69
N ILE A 212 16.19 14.49 -6.25
CA ILE A 212 17.58 14.05 -6.34
C ILE A 212 18.08 14.10 -7.80
N ALA A 213 17.31 13.52 -8.73
CA ALA A 213 17.69 13.51 -10.15
C ALA A 213 17.72 14.93 -10.75
N GLN A 214 16.80 15.79 -10.36
CA GLN A 214 16.77 17.19 -10.81
C GLN A 214 17.98 17.98 -10.27
N VAL A 215 18.28 17.88 -8.98
CA VAL A 215 19.36 18.65 -8.34
C VAL A 215 20.74 18.11 -8.73
N GLN A 216 20.93 16.78 -8.71
CA GLN A 216 22.25 16.18 -8.92
C GLN A 216 22.59 15.93 -10.39
N ASN A 217 21.59 15.60 -11.22
CA ASN A 217 21.82 15.21 -12.62
C ASN A 217 21.28 16.23 -13.63
N GLY A 218 20.62 17.30 -13.17
CA GLY A 218 19.99 18.29 -14.05
C GLY A 218 18.85 17.73 -14.90
N SER A 219 18.23 16.64 -14.47
CA SER A 219 17.13 15.96 -15.16
C SER A 219 15.95 16.91 -15.36
N LYS A 220 15.30 16.83 -16.52
CA LYS A 220 14.14 17.66 -16.85
C LYS A 220 12.84 16.88 -16.58
N THR A 221 11.83 17.58 -16.11
CA THR A 221 10.45 17.08 -16.07
C THR A 221 9.87 17.05 -17.46
N LEU A 222 9.49 15.88 -17.96
CA LEU A 222 8.70 15.75 -19.18
C LEU A 222 7.21 15.96 -18.87
N THR A 223 6.71 15.33 -17.81
CA THR A 223 5.34 15.49 -17.30
C THR A 223 5.24 15.14 -15.82
N THR A 224 4.25 15.69 -15.14
CA THR A 224 3.91 15.40 -13.75
C THR A 224 2.62 14.57 -13.69
N ALA A 225 2.39 13.92 -12.56
CA ALA A 225 1.12 13.24 -12.29
C ALA A 225 0.01 14.21 -11.84
N GLU A 226 0.33 15.50 -11.63
CA GLU A 226 -0.64 16.52 -11.26
C GLU A 226 -1.84 16.54 -12.23
N ARG A 227 -3.07 16.45 -11.70
CA ARG A 227 -4.32 16.37 -12.47
C ARG A 227 -4.41 15.17 -13.43
N VAL A 228 -3.56 14.17 -13.25
CA VAL A 228 -3.57 12.91 -14.00
C VAL A 228 -3.81 11.74 -13.05
N ALA A 229 -3.04 11.66 -11.97
CA ALA A 229 -3.29 10.71 -10.88
C ALA A 229 -4.12 11.38 -9.77
N ASN A 230 -4.75 10.56 -8.93
CA ASN A 230 -5.59 11.03 -7.83
C ASN A 230 -4.82 11.65 -6.65
N GLY A 231 -3.51 11.44 -6.58
CA GLY A 231 -2.67 12.02 -5.54
C GLY A 231 -2.86 11.41 -4.15
N TYR A 232 -3.47 10.24 -4.05
CA TYR A 232 -3.67 9.57 -2.77
C TYR A 232 -2.45 8.79 -2.33
N GLY A 233 -2.26 8.75 -1.00
CA GLY A 233 -1.41 7.82 -0.29
C GLY A 233 -2.23 7.10 0.77
N PHE A 234 -1.83 5.88 1.11
CA PHE A 234 -2.61 5.03 2.01
C PHE A 234 -1.75 4.45 3.13
N GLY A 235 -2.34 4.40 4.32
CA GLY A 235 -1.88 3.54 5.39
C GLY A 235 -2.45 2.13 5.17
N VAL A 236 -1.55 1.16 5.09
CA VAL A 236 -1.87 -0.25 4.89
C VAL A 236 -1.50 -1.02 6.14
N ALA A 237 -2.44 -1.74 6.73
CA ALA A 237 -2.21 -2.60 7.88
C ALA A 237 -2.32 -4.09 7.51
N SER A 238 -1.51 -4.94 8.16
CA SER A 238 -1.64 -6.38 8.04
C SER A 238 -2.94 -6.86 8.71
N GLN A 239 -3.61 -7.85 8.12
CA GLN A 239 -4.80 -8.42 8.73
C GLN A 239 -4.49 -9.00 10.13
N GLN A 240 -3.29 -9.56 10.32
CA GLN A 240 -2.86 -10.10 11.60
C GLN A 240 -2.80 -9.02 12.70
N ALA A 241 -2.30 -7.83 12.39
CA ALA A 241 -2.25 -6.73 13.36
C ALA A 241 -3.64 -6.16 13.66
N LEU A 242 -4.55 -6.14 12.68
CA LEU A 242 -5.93 -5.70 12.87
C LEU A 242 -6.76 -6.68 13.70
N ASP A 243 -6.44 -7.98 13.66
CA ASP A 243 -7.12 -9.03 14.43
C ASP A 243 -6.58 -9.13 15.87
N ASP A 244 -5.39 -8.61 16.15
CA ASP A 244 -4.81 -8.57 17.49
C ASP A 244 -5.30 -7.34 18.26
N PRO A 245 -6.02 -7.47 19.41
CA PRO A 245 -6.58 -6.32 20.12
C PRO A 245 -5.53 -5.28 20.54
N ALA A 246 -4.33 -5.71 20.94
CA ALA A 246 -3.30 -4.80 21.41
C ALA A 246 -2.61 -4.08 20.24
N LYS A 247 -2.29 -4.79 19.16
CA LYS A 247 -1.75 -4.17 17.93
C LYS A 247 -2.79 -3.27 17.26
N ASN A 248 -4.07 -3.67 17.20
CA ASN A 248 -5.14 -2.83 16.68
C ASN A 248 -5.29 -1.51 17.46
N THR A 249 -5.19 -1.58 18.80
CA THR A 249 -5.23 -0.37 19.64
C THR A 249 -4.01 0.53 19.39
N ALA A 250 -2.82 -0.05 19.30
CA ALA A 250 -1.60 0.69 18.97
C ALA A 250 -1.65 1.31 17.57
N LEU A 251 -2.21 0.59 16.58
CA LEU A 251 -2.41 1.10 15.22
C LEU A 251 -3.36 2.29 15.18
N GLN A 252 -4.46 2.28 15.94
CA GLN A 252 -5.36 3.42 16.04
C GLN A 252 -4.65 4.67 16.55
N ASP A 253 -3.86 4.56 17.62
CA ASP A 253 -3.07 5.68 18.14
C ASP A 253 -1.97 6.09 17.15
N PHE A 254 -1.31 5.13 16.49
CA PHE A 254 -0.25 5.39 15.52
C PHE A 254 -0.72 6.19 14.31
N VAL A 255 -1.87 5.83 13.70
CA VAL A 255 -2.40 6.58 12.55
C VAL A 255 -2.87 7.98 12.92
N VAL A 256 -3.35 8.19 14.17
CA VAL A 256 -3.66 9.50 14.72
C VAL A 256 -2.38 10.34 14.86
N ARG A 257 -1.31 9.78 15.43
CA ARG A 257 -0.01 10.46 15.55
C ARG A 257 0.55 10.81 14.18
N LEU A 258 0.44 9.91 13.21
CA LEU A 258 0.89 10.15 11.85
C LEU A 258 0.11 11.30 11.18
N ALA A 259 -1.20 11.38 11.39
CA ALA A 259 -2.01 12.50 10.90
C ALA A 259 -1.61 13.84 11.53
N LYS A 260 -1.31 13.86 12.83
CA LYS A 260 -0.79 15.06 13.52
C LYS A 260 0.61 15.45 13.04
N ALA A 261 1.48 14.46 12.83
CA ALA A 261 2.81 14.69 12.29
C ALA A 261 2.76 15.28 10.88
N SER A 262 1.83 14.82 10.04
CA SER A 262 1.59 15.39 8.72
C SER A 262 1.12 16.84 8.79
N ALA A 263 0.18 17.16 9.68
CA ALA A 263 -0.26 18.53 9.91
C ALA A 263 0.88 19.44 10.45
N TRP A 264 1.74 18.89 11.34
CA TRP A 264 2.93 19.59 11.79
C TRP A 264 3.89 19.90 10.64
N ALA A 265 4.15 18.95 9.74
CA ALA A 265 5.02 19.17 8.58
C ALA A 265 4.49 20.26 7.64
N ASP A 266 3.18 20.30 7.40
CA ASP A 266 2.53 21.34 6.60
C ASP A 266 2.63 22.73 7.24
N ALA A 267 2.59 22.79 8.58
CA ALA A 267 2.76 24.05 9.33
C ALA A 267 4.24 24.48 9.47
N HIS A 268 5.21 23.55 9.33
CA HIS A 268 6.63 23.77 9.54
C HIS A 268 7.49 23.29 8.35
N PRO A 269 7.19 23.69 7.10
CA PRO A 269 7.77 23.09 5.89
C PRO A 269 9.30 23.18 5.82
N ALA A 270 9.90 24.28 6.27
CA ALA A 270 11.36 24.45 6.27
C ALA A 270 12.06 23.55 7.31
N GLU A 271 11.49 23.44 8.50
CA GLU A 271 11.99 22.57 9.57
C GLU A 271 11.87 21.10 9.17
N TRP A 272 10.72 20.73 8.60
CA TRP A 272 10.51 19.38 8.07
C TRP A 272 11.50 19.03 6.95
N ALA A 273 11.68 19.90 5.96
CA ALA A 273 12.61 19.66 4.87
C ALA A 273 14.05 19.46 5.35
N ALA A 274 14.50 20.24 6.35
CA ALA A 274 15.83 20.11 6.94
C ALA A 274 15.97 18.79 7.73
N ALA A 275 14.99 18.45 8.57
CA ALA A 275 14.97 17.20 9.32
C ALA A 275 14.97 15.98 8.39
N TYR A 276 14.13 16.01 7.37
CA TYR A 276 14.05 14.96 6.36
C TYR A 276 15.37 14.77 5.61
N SER A 277 15.97 15.86 5.11
CA SER A 277 17.25 15.80 4.38
C SER A 277 18.34 15.16 5.21
N THR A 278 18.38 15.49 6.50
CA THR A 278 19.34 14.92 7.47
C THR A 278 19.08 13.42 7.69
N ALA A 279 17.81 13.05 7.93
CA ALA A 279 17.43 11.68 8.23
C ALA A 279 17.70 10.71 7.07
N VAL A 280 17.42 11.14 5.83
CA VAL A 280 17.59 10.30 4.64
C VAL A 280 18.93 10.48 3.92
N GLY A 281 19.76 11.40 4.38
CA GLY A 281 21.11 11.62 3.87
C GLY A 281 21.14 12.14 2.42
N ILE A 282 20.29 13.13 2.10
CA ILE A 282 20.23 13.77 0.76
C ILE A 282 20.64 15.23 0.83
N ASP A 283 20.95 15.80 -0.34
CA ASP A 283 21.23 17.22 -0.49
C ASP A 283 20.06 18.06 0.06
N PRO A 284 20.32 19.09 0.90
CA PRO A 284 19.28 19.96 1.43
C PRO A 284 18.37 20.57 0.35
N ALA A 285 18.92 20.95 -0.80
CA ALA A 285 18.13 21.50 -1.91
C ALA A 285 17.18 20.45 -2.51
N ALA A 286 17.62 19.17 -2.56
CA ALA A 286 16.74 18.07 -2.98
C ALA A 286 15.64 17.79 -1.95
N GLY A 287 15.97 17.88 -0.67
CA GLY A 287 14.99 17.73 0.41
C GLY A 287 13.97 18.85 0.44
N GLU A 288 14.39 20.10 0.29
CA GLU A 288 13.51 21.26 0.20
C GLU A 288 12.55 21.13 -1.01
N LEU A 289 13.09 20.79 -2.18
CA LEU A 289 12.29 20.58 -3.38
C LEU A 289 11.29 19.42 -3.23
N ALA A 290 11.71 18.31 -2.67
CA ALA A 290 10.86 17.13 -2.45
C ALA A 290 9.73 17.44 -1.45
N GLN A 291 10.05 18.03 -0.31
CA GLN A 291 9.05 18.29 0.74
C GLN A 291 8.13 19.46 0.37
N GLY A 292 8.58 20.40 -0.44
CA GLY A 292 7.73 21.45 -1.01
C GLY A 292 6.59 20.95 -1.90
N ARG A 293 6.67 19.69 -2.37
CA ARG A 293 5.67 19.01 -3.20
C ARG A 293 4.98 17.85 -2.50
N SER A 294 5.25 17.63 -1.23
CA SER A 294 4.86 16.42 -0.51
C SER A 294 3.94 16.69 0.67
N GLN A 295 3.12 17.73 0.61
CA GLN A 295 2.04 17.92 1.57
C GLN A 295 1.16 16.69 1.59
N ARG A 296 0.78 16.21 2.79
CA ARG A 296 0.03 14.96 2.95
C ARG A 296 -1.00 15.07 4.07
N PRO A 297 -1.96 16.03 3.99
CA PRO A 297 -3.03 16.08 4.96
C PRO A 297 -3.81 14.75 4.95
N ALA A 298 -4.11 14.27 6.15
CA ALA A 298 -4.98 13.11 6.31
C ALA A 298 -6.40 13.48 5.88
N ILE A 299 -7.05 12.56 5.17
CA ILE A 299 -8.43 12.69 4.70
C ILE A 299 -9.24 11.48 5.15
N ALA A 300 -10.56 11.61 5.13
CA ALA A 300 -11.44 10.47 5.36
C ALA A 300 -11.26 9.42 4.24
N LEU A 301 -11.27 8.16 4.63
CA LEU A 301 -11.35 7.04 3.71
C LEU A 301 -12.82 6.80 3.39
N ASP A 302 -13.37 7.64 2.49
CA ASP A 302 -14.77 7.67 2.11
C ASP A 302 -15.03 7.09 0.71
N ASP A 303 -16.30 7.05 0.31
CA ASP A 303 -16.72 6.48 -0.97
C ASP A 303 -16.01 7.16 -2.16
N SER A 304 -15.73 8.47 -2.09
CA SER A 304 -15.08 9.19 -3.18
C SER A 304 -13.61 8.75 -3.37
N VAL A 305 -12.92 8.47 -2.27
CA VAL A 305 -11.55 7.92 -2.28
C VAL A 305 -11.57 6.49 -2.81
N ILE A 306 -12.52 5.68 -2.35
CA ILE A 306 -12.69 4.28 -2.76
C ILE A 306 -12.99 4.18 -4.26
N GLU A 307 -13.95 4.97 -4.75
CA GLU A 307 -14.33 5.01 -6.18
C GLU A 307 -13.15 5.46 -7.07
N SER A 308 -12.41 6.47 -6.63
CA SER A 308 -11.24 6.95 -7.36
C SER A 308 -10.13 5.89 -7.43
N GLU A 309 -9.95 5.13 -6.36
CA GLU A 309 -8.94 4.08 -6.32
C GLU A 309 -9.37 2.83 -7.10
N GLN A 310 -10.68 2.53 -7.10
CA GLN A 310 -11.25 1.51 -7.98
C GLN A 310 -11.01 1.86 -9.46
N ALA A 311 -11.17 3.12 -9.83
CA ALA A 311 -10.88 3.57 -11.21
C ALA A 311 -9.41 3.33 -11.59
N LEU A 312 -8.47 3.55 -10.66
CA LEU A 312 -7.05 3.21 -10.89
C LEU A 312 -6.83 1.69 -11.02
N PHE A 313 -7.50 0.89 -10.19
CA PHE A 313 -7.49 -0.58 -10.30
C PHE A 313 -7.95 -1.02 -11.69
N ASP A 314 -9.05 -0.45 -12.19
CA ASP A 314 -9.62 -0.79 -13.49
C ASP A 314 -8.65 -0.44 -14.65
N VAL A 315 -7.91 0.67 -14.57
CA VAL A 315 -6.84 1.00 -15.54
C VAL A 315 -5.78 -0.09 -15.60
N PHE A 316 -5.38 -0.64 -14.45
CA PHE A 316 -4.41 -1.74 -14.41
C PHE A 316 -4.97 -3.05 -14.98
N VAL A 317 -6.25 -3.35 -14.75
CA VAL A 317 -6.95 -4.52 -15.34
C VAL A 317 -7.06 -4.34 -16.85
N GLU A 318 -7.49 -3.20 -17.33
CA GLU A 318 -7.61 -2.88 -18.76
C GLU A 318 -6.29 -2.96 -19.51
N SER A 319 -5.20 -2.54 -18.86
CA SER A 319 -3.84 -2.67 -19.42
C SER A 319 -3.29 -4.10 -19.43
N GLY A 320 -4.02 -5.07 -18.84
CA GLY A 320 -3.56 -6.45 -18.66
C GLY A 320 -2.41 -6.61 -17.64
N SER A 321 -2.12 -5.57 -16.84
CA SER A 321 -1.02 -5.59 -15.86
C SER A 321 -1.36 -6.40 -14.60
N ILE A 322 -2.65 -6.48 -14.24
CA ILE A 322 -3.18 -7.26 -13.11
C ILE A 322 -4.46 -7.99 -13.51
N PRO A 323 -4.81 -9.11 -12.84
CA PRO A 323 -6.11 -9.75 -13.00
C PRO A 323 -7.22 -8.88 -12.36
N GLY A 324 -8.42 -8.92 -12.94
CA GLY A 324 -9.64 -8.40 -12.32
C GLY A 324 -10.29 -9.43 -11.39
N GLY A 325 -11.46 -9.08 -10.83
CA GLY A 325 -12.32 -9.99 -10.06
C GLY A 325 -12.46 -9.62 -8.58
N ASN A 326 -11.59 -8.75 -8.06
CA ASN A 326 -11.70 -8.14 -6.73
C ASN A 326 -12.14 -6.68 -6.85
N THR A 327 -12.67 -6.11 -5.78
CA THR A 327 -12.94 -4.68 -5.68
C THR A 327 -12.02 -4.04 -4.64
N PHE A 328 -11.68 -2.76 -4.82
CA PHE A 328 -10.86 -2.05 -3.86
C PHE A 328 -11.57 -1.92 -2.51
N GLU A 329 -12.89 -1.72 -2.52
CA GLU A 329 -13.74 -1.61 -1.34
C GLU A 329 -13.58 -2.79 -0.38
N ASP A 330 -13.46 -4.02 -0.89
CA ASP A 330 -13.29 -5.23 -0.07
C ASP A 330 -12.01 -5.21 0.79
N PHE A 331 -11.05 -4.36 0.44
CA PHE A 331 -9.78 -4.19 1.13
C PHE A 331 -9.71 -2.94 2.00
N VAL A 332 -10.79 -2.17 2.08
CA VAL A 332 -10.88 -0.96 2.92
C VAL A 332 -11.43 -1.32 4.30
N ASP A 333 -10.90 -0.65 5.33
CA ASP A 333 -11.40 -0.71 6.69
C ASP A 333 -11.37 0.70 7.31
N THR A 334 -12.52 1.27 7.49
CA THR A 334 -12.70 2.66 7.92
C THR A 334 -12.68 2.86 9.44
N ARG A 335 -12.33 1.82 10.22
CA ARG A 335 -12.39 1.81 11.70
C ARG A 335 -11.66 2.95 12.39
N TYR A 336 -10.66 3.56 11.75
CA TYR A 336 -9.87 4.66 12.32
C TYR A 336 -10.29 6.05 11.86
N ASN A 337 -11.24 6.19 10.93
CA ASN A 337 -11.66 7.47 10.37
C ASN A 337 -12.06 8.49 11.44
N ASP A 338 -12.91 8.10 12.38
CA ASP A 338 -13.41 9.01 13.44
C ASP A 338 -12.25 9.48 14.36
N ALA A 339 -11.33 8.60 14.70
CA ALA A 339 -10.17 8.94 15.53
C ALA A 339 -9.23 9.92 14.83
N ILE A 340 -8.96 9.71 13.54
CA ILE A 340 -8.15 10.60 12.71
C ILE A 340 -8.85 11.96 12.56
N ALA A 341 -10.13 11.99 12.24
CA ALA A 341 -10.91 13.22 12.08
C ALA A 341 -10.96 14.07 13.37
N ALA A 342 -11.17 13.42 14.52
CA ALA A 342 -11.17 14.10 15.81
C ALA A 342 -9.79 14.73 16.15
N ALA A 343 -8.70 14.07 15.78
CA ALA A 343 -7.34 14.54 16.02
C ALA A 343 -6.99 15.74 15.13
N THR A 344 -7.37 15.72 13.85
CA THR A 344 -7.06 16.79 12.90
C THR A 344 -7.95 18.02 13.06
N ALA A 345 -9.19 17.86 13.55
CA ALA A 345 -10.09 18.99 13.85
C ALA A 345 -9.58 19.86 15.02
N SER A 346 -8.80 19.30 15.94
CA SER A 346 -8.24 20.02 17.10
C SER A 346 -6.99 20.84 16.78
N THR A 347 -6.44 20.71 15.58
CA THR A 347 -5.18 21.37 15.15
C THR A 347 -5.46 22.64 14.31
N ASN A 348 -6.70 22.89 13.90
CA ASN A 348 -7.19 24.08 13.23
C ASN A 348 -7.85 25.05 14.23
#